data_4f0aa1afdd6fe0795c8f0cb9da9cb0c4
#
_entry.id   4f0aa1afdd6fe0795c8f0cb9da9cb0c4
#
_cell.length_a   1.000
_cell.length_b   1.000
_cell.length_c   1.000
_cell.angle_alpha   90.00
_cell.angle_beta   90.00
_cell.angle_gamma   90.00
#
_symmetry.space_group_name_H-M   'P 1'
#
loop_
_entity.id
_entity.type
_entity.pdbx_description
1 polymer ?
#
loop_
_entity_poly.entity_id
_entity_poly.type
_entity_poly.pdbx_seq_one_letter_code
_entity_poly.pdbx_strand_id
1 'polypeptide(L)'
;TEHITEVMHDTVYRCVQEFCTKDSHDGERDLEGLRKWVVELTGHIDTPKFPDEDYEALAADVLAYVEKCYNMKAERLGEDLMRELNTQVMLRVIDTRWMNYLQEMDYLKTGIGLRGFGQRDPLVEYKTEAYGAFQILVDTMYEDYLRTVLRIEIKAAPRAVEHKEKPALEGARFSG
;
A
#
# COMPACT_ATOMS: atom_id res chain seq x y z
N THR A 1 -8.91 -1.03 11.22
CA THR A 1 -9.32 -2.02 10.19
C THR A 1 -10.16 -1.35 9.11
N GLU A 2 -11.20 -0.60 9.46
CA GLU A 2 -12.13 0.05 8.52
C GLU A 2 -11.44 0.96 7.51
N HIS A 3 -10.52 1.81 7.95
CA HIS A 3 -9.75 2.70 7.09
C HIS A 3 -8.84 1.95 6.08
N ILE A 4 -8.30 0.79 6.45
CA ILE A 4 -7.46 -0.01 5.54
C ILE A 4 -8.32 -0.62 4.42
N THR A 5 -9.54 -1.03 4.73
CA THR A 5 -10.48 -1.54 3.73
C THR A 5 -10.86 -0.45 2.72
N GLU A 6 -11.11 0.78 3.16
CA GLU A 6 -11.35 1.92 2.28
C GLU A 6 -10.14 2.19 1.36
N VAL A 7 -8.94 2.21 1.92
CA VAL A 7 -7.70 2.40 1.15
C VAL A 7 -7.52 1.31 0.09
N MET A 8 -7.79 0.05 0.44
CA MET A 8 -7.73 -1.07 -0.52
C MET A 8 -8.75 -0.89 -1.63
N HIS A 9 -10.01 -0.58 -1.27
CA HIS A 9 -11.09 -0.35 -2.22
C HIS A 9 -10.72 0.75 -3.22
N ASP A 10 -10.40 1.94 -2.74
CA ASP A 10 -10.12 3.09 -3.59
C ASP A 10 -8.91 2.88 -4.47
N THR A 11 -7.85 2.27 -3.94
CA THR A 11 -6.63 1.98 -4.71
C THR A 11 -6.89 0.95 -5.78
N VAL A 12 -7.60 -0.14 -5.47
CA VAL A 12 -7.88 -1.21 -6.44
C VAL A 12 -8.78 -0.69 -7.55
N TYR A 13 -9.89 -0.01 -7.21
CA TYR A 13 -10.82 0.51 -8.21
C TYR A 13 -10.16 1.52 -9.14
N ARG A 14 -9.34 2.42 -8.60
CA ARG A 14 -8.57 3.36 -9.41
C ARG A 14 -7.59 2.65 -10.36
N CYS A 15 -6.81 1.71 -9.84
CA CYS A 15 -5.83 1.00 -10.66
C CYS A 15 -6.48 0.08 -11.70
N VAL A 16 -7.58 -0.60 -11.38
CA VAL A 16 -8.32 -1.41 -12.36
C VAL A 16 -8.81 -0.54 -13.51
N GLN A 17 -9.22 0.71 -13.24
CA GLN A 17 -9.66 1.64 -14.27
C GLN A 17 -8.55 2.01 -15.29
N GLU A 18 -7.28 1.91 -14.90
CA GLU A 18 -6.14 2.16 -15.82
C GLU A 18 -6.00 1.06 -16.88
N PHE A 19 -6.35 -0.19 -16.54
CA PHE A 19 -6.28 -1.34 -17.45
C PHE A 19 -7.61 -1.63 -18.15
N CYS A 20 -8.72 -1.27 -17.51
CA CYS A 20 -10.07 -1.61 -17.91
C CYS A 20 -10.97 -0.41 -17.68
N THR A 21 -11.11 0.47 -18.66
CA THR A 21 -12.00 1.63 -18.53
C THR A 21 -13.46 1.20 -18.48
N LYS A 22 -14.31 1.99 -17.81
CA LYS A 22 -15.76 1.70 -17.68
C LYS A 22 -16.47 1.53 -19.03
N ASP A 23 -15.94 2.19 -20.06
CA ASP A 23 -16.53 2.21 -21.42
C ASP A 23 -15.87 1.17 -22.35
N SER A 24 -14.88 0.39 -21.89
CA SER A 24 -14.24 -0.64 -22.71
C SER A 24 -15.14 -1.85 -22.91
N HIS A 25 -15.24 -2.29 -24.17
CA HIS A 25 -15.97 -3.50 -24.55
C HIS A 25 -15.15 -4.77 -24.30
N ASP A 26 -15.83 -5.93 -24.36
CA ASP A 26 -15.18 -7.23 -24.25
C ASP A 26 -14.04 -7.36 -25.29
N GLY A 27 -12.86 -7.77 -24.80
CA GLY A 27 -11.65 -7.89 -25.62
C GLY A 27 -10.79 -6.62 -25.77
N GLU A 28 -11.25 -5.46 -25.30
CA GLU A 28 -10.47 -4.21 -25.30
C GLU A 28 -9.72 -3.98 -23.95
N ARG A 29 -10.00 -4.81 -22.95
CA ARG A 29 -9.43 -4.70 -21.60
C ARG A 29 -8.04 -5.34 -21.57
N ASP A 30 -7.09 -4.68 -20.92
CA ASP A 30 -5.76 -5.24 -20.67
C ASP A 30 -5.73 -6.10 -19.41
N LEU A 31 -6.37 -7.27 -19.48
CA LEU A 31 -6.43 -8.23 -18.36
C LEU A 31 -5.06 -8.80 -18.00
N GLU A 32 -4.14 -8.88 -18.96
CA GLU A 32 -2.78 -9.35 -18.67
C GLU A 32 -1.96 -8.28 -17.94
N GLY A 33 -2.08 -7.01 -18.33
CA GLY A 33 -1.50 -5.89 -17.61
C GLY A 33 -2.05 -5.80 -16.19
N LEU A 34 -3.37 -5.93 -16.03
CA LEU A 34 -4.03 -5.97 -14.72
C LEU A 34 -3.48 -7.11 -13.85
N ARG A 35 -3.38 -8.33 -14.39
CA ARG A 35 -2.82 -9.46 -13.67
C ARG A 35 -1.37 -9.23 -13.25
N LYS A 36 -0.53 -8.65 -14.11
CA LYS A 36 0.85 -8.28 -13.77
C LYS A 36 0.89 -7.28 -12.63
N TRP A 37 0.05 -6.25 -12.69
CA TRP A 37 -0.06 -5.27 -11.61
C TRP A 37 -0.45 -5.93 -10.27
N VAL A 38 -1.44 -6.85 -10.26
CA VAL A 38 -1.83 -7.58 -9.03
C VAL A 38 -0.69 -8.45 -8.51
N VAL A 39 0.09 -9.10 -9.38
CA VAL A 39 1.30 -9.84 -8.99
C VAL A 39 2.34 -8.92 -8.37
N GLU A 40 2.55 -7.74 -8.93
CA GLU A 40 3.47 -6.75 -8.38
C GLU A 40 2.99 -6.18 -7.06
N LEU A 41 1.69 -5.97 -6.89
CA LEU A 41 1.09 -5.49 -5.66
C LEU A 41 1.21 -6.51 -4.52
N THR A 42 0.83 -7.76 -4.79
CA THR A 42 0.73 -8.81 -3.76
C THR A 42 2.00 -9.62 -3.55
N GLY A 43 2.87 -9.68 -4.55
CA GLY A 43 4.04 -10.56 -4.58
C GLY A 43 3.72 -12.04 -4.86
N HIS A 44 2.47 -12.36 -5.18
CA HIS A 44 2.03 -13.74 -5.45
C HIS A 44 2.01 -14.04 -6.95
N ILE A 45 2.90 -14.93 -7.40
CA ILE A 45 2.99 -15.35 -8.81
C ILE A 45 1.75 -16.16 -9.23
N ASP A 46 1.16 -16.89 -8.30
CA ASP A 46 -0.05 -17.72 -8.53
C ASP A 46 -1.35 -16.89 -8.49
N THR A 47 -1.27 -15.61 -8.83
CA THR A 47 -2.44 -14.73 -8.95
C THR A 47 -3.42 -15.31 -9.97
N PRO A 48 -4.73 -15.45 -9.64
CA PRO A 48 -5.72 -16.00 -10.53
C PRO A 48 -5.85 -15.21 -11.83
N LYS A 49 -6.38 -15.81 -12.84
CA LYS A 49 -6.83 -15.10 -14.04
C LYS A 49 -8.19 -14.49 -13.72
N PHE A 50 -8.32 -13.19 -13.96
CA PHE A 50 -9.59 -12.49 -13.83
C PHE A 50 -10.41 -12.70 -15.10
N PRO A 51 -11.71 -12.96 -15.00
CA PRO A 51 -12.59 -13.09 -16.16
C PRO A 51 -12.75 -11.74 -16.88
N ASP A 52 -13.07 -11.78 -18.17
CA ASP A 52 -13.40 -10.57 -18.95
C ASP A 52 -14.86 -10.21 -18.71
N GLU A 53 -15.09 -9.50 -17.62
CA GLU A 53 -16.40 -9.05 -17.14
C GLU A 53 -16.46 -7.52 -17.17
N ASP A 54 -17.61 -6.96 -16.80
CA ASP A 54 -17.73 -5.51 -16.65
C ASP A 54 -16.76 -4.96 -15.58
N TYR A 55 -16.51 -3.66 -15.65
CA TYR A 55 -15.54 -3.00 -14.76
C TYR A 55 -15.84 -3.23 -13.27
N GLU A 56 -17.10 -3.15 -12.86
CA GLU A 56 -17.48 -3.25 -11.44
C GLU A 56 -17.25 -4.67 -10.91
N ALA A 57 -17.63 -5.69 -11.68
CA ALA A 57 -17.40 -7.10 -11.33
C ALA A 57 -15.91 -7.41 -11.28
N LEU A 58 -15.16 -6.96 -12.28
CA LEU A 58 -13.71 -7.15 -12.34
C LEU A 58 -12.98 -6.46 -11.16
N ALA A 59 -13.36 -5.22 -10.85
CA ALA A 59 -12.77 -4.50 -9.71
C ALA A 59 -13.12 -5.18 -8.37
N ALA A 60 -14.35 -5.70 -8.23
CA ALA A 60 -14.75 -6.46 -7.04
C ALA A 60 -13.95 -7.76 -6.88
N ASP A 61 -13.71 -8.50 -7.97
CA ASP A 61 -12.91 -9.72 -7.96
C ASP A 61 -11.46 -9.46 -7.57
N VAL A 62 -10.86 -8.40 -8.12
CA VAL A 62 -9.49 -7.98 -7.78
C VAL A 62 -9.43 -7.57 -6.31
N LEU A 63 -10.40 -6.78 -5.83
CA LEU A 63 -10.48 -6.35 -4.43
C LEU A 63 -10.57 -7.56 -3.49
N ALA A 64 -11.48 -8.49 -3.76
CA ALA A 64 -11.65 -9.70 -2.96
C ALA A 64 -10.35 -10.53 -2.87
N TYR A 65 -9.58 -10.59 -3.96
CA TYR A 65 -8.29 -11.27 -3.97
C TYR A 65 -7.24 -10.53 -3.13
N VAL A 66 -7.15 -9.20 -3.25
CA VAL A 66 -6.22 -8.36 -2.47
C VAL A 66 -6.55 -8.44 -0.97
N GLU A 67 -7.83 -8.35 -0.62
CA GLU A 67 -8.30 -8.50 0.77
C GLU A 67 -7.95 -9.88 1.33
N LYS A 68 -8.14 -10.94 0.55
CA LYS A 68 -7.74 -12.29 0.94
C LYS A 68 -6.24 -12.37 1.25
N CYS A 69 -5.39 -11.80 0.40
CA CYS A 69 -3.94 -11.77 0.63
C CYS A 69 -3.59 -11.01 1.93
N TYR A 70 -4.25 -9.87 2.17
CA TYR A 70 -4.08 -9.09 3.38
C TYR A 70 -4.52 -9.86 4.64
N ASN A 71 -5.70 -10.47 4.61
CA ASN A 71 -6.27 -11.21 5.74
C ASN A 71 -5.42 -12.45 6.09
N MET A 72 -4.96 -13.21 5.10
CA MET A 72 -4.04 -14.32 5.31
C MET A 72 -2.75 -13.88 6.01
N LYS A 73 -2.24 -12.71 5.65
CA LYS A 73 -1.06 -12.13 6.32
C LYS A 73 -1.37 -11.69 7.74
N ALA A 74 -2.51 -11.03 7.96
CA ALA A 74 -2.95 -10.58 9.28
C ALA A 74 -3.15 -11.78 10.24
N GLU A 75 -3.75 -12.86 9.77
CA GLU A 75 -3.90 -14.11 10.55
C GLU A 75 -2.55 -14.72 10.92
N ARG A 76 -1.60 -14.73 9.98
CA ARG A 76 -0.26 -15.29 10.22
C ARG A 76 0.55 -14.48 11.23
N LEU A 77 0.45 -13.16 11.20
CA LEU A 77 1.23 -12.26 12.06
C LEU A 77 0.57 -12.02 13.43
N GLY A 78 -0.76 -12.10 13.48
CA GLY A 78 -1.55 -11.66 14.62
C GLY A 78 -1.79 -10.15 14.64
N GLU A 79 -2.81 -9.75 15.40
CA GLU A 79 -3.34 -8.38 15.37
C GLU A 79 -2.32 -7.30 15.74
N ASP A 80 -1.56 -7.54 16.81
CA ASP A 80 -0.61 -6.53 17.33
C ASP A 80 0.53 -6.27 16.36
N LEU A 81 1.14 -7.33 15.81
CA LEU A 81 2.25 -7.20 14.89
C LEU A 81 1.78 -6.63 13.53
N MET A 82 0.56 -6.99 13.11
CA MET A 82 -0.02 -6.45 11.87
C MET A 82 -0.32 -4.95 12.02
N ARG A 83 -0.79 -4.50 13.17
CA ARG A 83 -1.02 -3.09 13.49
C ARG A 83 0.30 -2.30 13.48
N GLU A 84 1.33 -2.84 14.11
CA GLU A 84 2.65 -2.22 14.10
C GLU A 84 3.23 -2.14 12.68
N LEU A 85 3.16 -3.21 11.91
CA LEU A 85 3.57 -3.24 10.51
C LEU A 85 2.87 -2.15 9.69
N ASN A 86 1.55 -2.08 9.78
CA ASN A 86 0.77 -1.07 9.07
C ASN A 86 1.21 0.35 9.41
N THR A 87 1.44 0.62 10.70
CA THR A 87 1.87 1.94 11.17
C THR A 87 3.27 2.29 10.66
N GLN A 88 4.22 1.38 10.79
CA GLN A 88 5.61 1.61 10.37
C GLN A 88 5.73 1.79 8.86
N VAL A 89 5.01 0.97 8.09
CA VAL A 89 5.01 1.07 6.62
C VAL A 89 4.37 2.39 6.18
N MET A 90 3.22 2.76 6.74
CA MET A 90 2.54 4.00 6.39
C MET A 90 3.43 5.21 6.67
N LEU A 91 4.03 5.30 7.86
CA LEU A 91 4.92 6.41 8.22
C LEU A 91 6.11 6.51 7.25
N ARG A 92 6.74 5.39 6.91
CA ARG A 92 7.87 5.36 5.98
C ARG A 92 7.49 5.78 4.57
N VAL A 93 6.33 5.35 4.09
CA VAL A 93 5.82 5.72 2.76
C VAL A 93 5.50 7.21 2.72
N ILE A 94 4.81 7.72 3.74
CA ILE A 94 4.52 9.17 3.86
C ILE A 94 5.83 9.97 3.81
N ASP A 95 6.80 9.65 4.64
CA ASP A 95 8.07 10.38 4.69
C ASP A 95 8.76 10.40 3.32
N THR A 96 8.86 9.24 2.67
CA THR A 96 9.52 9.12 1.37
C THR A 96 8.80 9.92 0.29
N ARG A 97 7.47 9.78 0.18
CA ARG A 97 6.68 10.46 -0.84
C ARG A 97 6.58 11.95 -0.59
N TRP A 98 6.47 12.36 0.67
CA TRP A 98 6.46 13.76 1.06
C TRP A 98 7.77 14.49 0.71
N MET A 99 8.91 13.87 0.98
CA MET A 99 10.22 14.43 0.62
C MET A 99 10.36 14.61 -0.89
N ASN A 100 9.90 13.64 -1.69
CA ASN A 100 9.90 13.75 -3.15
C ASN A 100 8.98 14.90 -3.61
N TYR A 101 7.78 14.99 -3.05
CA TYR A 101 6.84 16.07 -3.34
C TYR A 101 7.42 17.45 -3.04
N LEU A 102 8.10 17.63 -1.91
CA LEU A 102 8.75 18.90 -1.58
C LEU A 102 9.82 19.28 -2.61
N GLN A 103 10.60 18.31 -3.10
CA GLN A 103 11.57 18.55 -4.17
C GLN A 103 10.90 18.95 -5.48
N GLU A 104 9.81 18.29 -5.86
CA GLU A 104 9.02 18.66 -7.04
C GLU A 104 8.46 20.07 -6.92
N MET A 105 7.98 20.45 -5.73
CA MET A 105 7.49 21.82 -5.48
C MET A 105 8.58 22.87 -5.59
N ASP A 106 9.80 22.59 -5.18
CA ASP A 106 10.93 23.50 -5.34
C ASP A 106 11.29 23.69 -6.83
N TYR A 107 11.29 22.61 -7.62
CA TYR A 107 11.46 22.69 -9.07
C TYR A 107 10.33 23.47 -9.75
N LEU A 108 9.09 23.18 -9.37
CA LEU A 108 7.93 23.88 -9.90
C LEU A 108 8.02 25.38 -9.61
N LYS A 109 8.33 25.77 -8.38
CA LYS A 109 8.49 27.16 -7.97
C LYS A 109 9.56 27.89 -8.78
N THR A 110 10.67 27.22 -9.06
CA THR A 110 11.76 27.78 -9.87
C THR A 110 11.36 27.95 -11.34
N GLY A 111 10.63 26.96 -11.89
CA GLY A 111 10.23 26.94 -13.30
C GLY A 111 9.07 27.87 -13.62
N ILE A 112 8.16 28.12 -12.67
CA ILE A 112 6.93 28.89 -12.91
C ILE A 112 7.23 30.35 -13.26
N GLY A 113 8.29 30.93 -12.70
CA GLY A 113 8.74 32.28 -12.99
C GLY A 113 9.14 32.49 -14.47
N LEU A 114 9.64 31.44 -15.12
CA LEU A 114 10.01 31.46 -16.54
C LEU A 114 8.76 31.40 -17.46
N ARG A 115 7.69 30.78 -17.01
CA ARG A 115 6.42 30.66 -17.75
C ARG A 115 5.59 31.92 -17.74
N GLY A 116 5.84 32.86 -16.82
CA GLY A 116 5.18 34.16 -16.74
C GLY A 116 5.33 35.04 -18.00
N PHE A 117 6.26 34.72 -18.88
CA PHE A 117 6.42 35.38 -20.20
C PHE A 117 5.33 34.98 -21.20
N GLY A 118 4.49 33.96 -20.92
CA GLY A 118 3.48 33.40 -21.84
C GLY A 118 2.05 33.88 -21.61
N GLN A 119 1.79 35.05 -21.02
CA GLN A 119 0.46 35.64 -20.74
C GLN A 119 -0.45 34.83 -19.80
N ARG A 120 0.08 33.84 -19.08
CA ARG A 120 -0.65 33.11 -18.04
C ARG A 120 -0.26 33.65 -16.66
N ASP A 121 -1.22 33.68 -15.74
CA ASP A 121 -0.94 34.07 -14.35
C ASP A 121 -0.08 32.97 -13.69
N PRO A 122 1.18 33.28 -13.31
CA PRO A 122 2.09 32.29 -12.71
C PRO A 122 1.55 31.67 -11.42
N LEU A 123 0.74 32.41 -10.66
CA LEU A 123 0.16 31.92 -9.41
C LEU A 123 -0.93 30.87 -9.68
N VAL A 124 -1.74 31.08 -10.71
CA VAL A 124 -2.79 30.12 -11.10
C VAL A 124 -2.14 28.84 -11.61
N GLU A 125 -1.12 28.96 -12.49
CA GLU A 125 -0.37 27.80 -12.99
C GLU A 125 0.28 27.01 -11.84
N TYR A 126 0.95 27.70 -10.91
CA TYR A 126 1.55 27.07 -9.74
C TYR A 126 0.53 26.29 -8.91
N LYS A 127 -0.60 26.90 -8.58
CA LYS A 127 -1.65 26.24 -7.79
C LYS A 127 -2.21 25.02 -8.50
N THR A 128 -2.42 25.08 -9.81
CA THR A 128 -2.98 23.98 -10.60
C THR A 128 -2.00 22.80 -10.65
N GLU A 129 -0.72 23.07 -10.94
CA GLU A 129 0.30 22.02 -11.01
C GLU A 129 0.60 21.44 -9.62
N ALA A 130 0.69 22.28 -8.58
CA ALA A 130 0.89 21.82 -7.21
C ALA A 130 -0.26 20.94 -6.71
N TYR A 131 -1.51 21.27 -7.06
CA TYR A 131 -2.66 20.44 -6.72
C TYR A 131 -2.62 19.11 -7.45
N GLY A 132 -2.31 19.10 -8.75
CA GLY A 132 -2.15 17.86 -9.51
C GLY A 132 -1.06 16.95 -8.95
N ALA A 133 0.10 17.53 -8.64
CA ALA A 133 1.20 16.79 -8.00
C ALA A 133 0.81 16.24 -6.62
N PHE A 134 0.00 16.99 -5.84
CA PHE A 134 -0.50 16.50 -4.56
C PHE A 134 -1.48 15.33 -4.71
N GLN A 135 -2.34 15.33 -5.72
CA GLN A 135 -3.23 14.20 -5.99
C GLN A 135 -2.41 12.94 -6.34
N ILE A 136 -1.41 13.08 -7.21
CA ILE A 136 -0.50 11.98 -7.57
C ILE A 136 0.26 11.48 -6.32
N LEU A 137 0.70 12.37 -5.43
CA LEU A 137 1.31 11.99 -4.16
C LEU A 137 0.40 11.07 -3.35
N VAL A 138 -0.86 11.47 -3.14
CA VAL A 138 -1.82 10.70 -2.33
C VAL A 138 -2.10 9.34 -2.95
N ASP A 139 -2.36 9.30 -4.26
CA ASP A 139 -2.67 8.08 -5.00
C ASP A 139 -1.52 7.08 -4.95
N THR A 140 -0.30 7.54 -5.24
CA THR A 140 0.89 6.69 -5.22
C THR A 140 1.28 6.27 -3.80
N MET A 141 1.02 7.08 -2.80
CA MET A 141 1.27 6.77 -1.40
C MET A 141 0.46 5.54 -0.94
N TYR A 142 -0.83 5.49 -1.26
CA TYR A 142 -1.68 4.36 -0.88
C TYR A 142 -1.31 3.08 -1.63
N GLU A 143 -0.96 3.17 -2.90
CA GLU A 143 -0.50 2.02 -3.67
C GLU A 143 0.83 1.47 -3.12
N ASP A 144 1.81 2.32 -2.85
CA ASP A 144 3.08 1.92 -2.24
C ASP A 144 2.91 1.31 -0.85
N TYR A 145 1.98 1.86 -0.05
CA TYR A 145 1.64 1.30 1.25
C TYR A 145 1.12 -0.13 1.10
N LEU A 146 0.11 -0.35 0.26
CA LEU A 146 -0.45 -1.69 0.04
C LEU A 146 0.60 -2.66 -0.51
N ARG A 147 1.37 -2.25 -1.52
CA ARG A 147 2.45 -3.05 -2.10
C ARG A 147 3.46 -3.45 -1.04
N THR A 148 3.87 -2.53 -0.20
CA THR A 148 4.86 -2.79 0.85
C THR A 148 4.30 -3.71 1.92
N VAL A 149 3.09 -3.44 2.44
CA VAL A 149 2.46 -4.27 3.46
C VAL A 149 2.23 -5.70 2.96
N LEU A 150 1.76 -5.87 1.73
CA LEU A 150 1.48 -7.19 1.16
C LEU A 150 2.75 -8.00 0.90
N ARG A 151 3.84 -7.37 0.47
CA ARG A 151 5.07 -8.05 0.06
C ARG A 151 6.09 -8.25 1.16
N ILE A 152 6.12 -7.39 2.20
CA ILE A 152 7.12 -7.50 3.25
C ILE A 152 7.00 -8.83 4.00
N GLU A 153 8.06 -9.59 4.08
CA GLU A 153 8.12 -10.81 4.87
C GLU A 153 8.78 -10.55 6.21
N ILE A 154 8.01 -10.70 7.28
CA ILE A 154 8.53 -10.66 8.65
C ILE A 154 8.90 -12.09 9.03
N LYS A 155 10.20 -12.36 9.15
CA LYS A 155 10.67 -13.57 9.79
C LYS A 155 10.41 -13.41 11.29
N ALA A 156 9.39 -14.08 11.80
CA ALA A 156 9.19 -14.15 13.25
C ALA A 156 10.48 -14.71 13.88
N ALA A 157 11.14 -13.92 14.71
CA ALA A 157 12.17 -14.46 15.56
C ALA A 157 11.53 -15.58 16.42
N PRO A 158 12.15 -16.76 16.58
CA PRO A 158 11.60 -17.78 17.45
C PRO A 158 11.37 -17.15 18.82
N ARG A 159 10.12 -17.19 19.30
CA ARG A 159 9.79 -16.78 20.68
C ARG A 159 10.75 -17.55 21.58
N ALA A 160 11.66 -16.83 22.23
CA ALA A 160 12.44 -17.40 23.32
C ALA A 160 11.42 -17.90 24.34
N VAL A 161 11.33 -19.21 24.47
CA VAL A 161 10.56 -19.84 25.55
C VAL A 161 11.31 -19.43 26.82
N GLU A 162 10.78 -18.47 27.57
CA GLU A 162 11.23 -18.20 28.90
C GLU A 162 11.02 -19.48 29.71
N HIS A 163 12.06 -20.29 29.83
CA HIS A 163 12.16 -21.27 30.87
C HIS A 163 12.18 -20.49 32.19
N LYS A 164 11.02 -20.38 32.83
CA LYS A 164 10.94 -20.07 34.27
C LYS A 164 11.59 -21.23 34.98
N GLU A 165 12.87 -21.11 35.27
CA GLU A 165 13.52 -21.94 36.28
C GLU A 165 12.76 -21.73 37.59
N LYS A 166 12.10 -22.79 38.03
CA LYS A 166 11.55 -22.84 39.39
C LYS A 166 12.73 -22.77 40.36
N PRO A 167 12.73 -21.87 41.36
CA PRO A 167 13.75 -21.89 42.39
C PRO A 167 13.59 -23.19 43.18
N ALA A 168 14.61 -24.03 43.14
CA ALA A 168 14.72 -25.18 44.00
C ALA A 168 14.99 -24.69 45.43
N LEU A 169 13.91 -24.58 46.19
CA LEU A 169 14.01 -24.47 47.64
C LEU A 169 13.89 -25.88 48.22
N GLU A 170 15.00 -26.50 48.41
CA GLU A 170 15.02 -27.73 49.20
C GLU A 170 16.14 -27.70 50.24
N GLY A 171 15.74 -27.53 51.48
CA GLY A 171 16.16 -28.39 52.58
C GLY A 171 17.58 -28.18 53.13
N ALA A 172 17.87 -27.06 53.80
CA ALA A 172 18.89 -27.06 54.80
C ALA A 172 18.28 -27.53 56.13
N ARG A 173 18.35 -28.83 56.44
CA ARG A 173 18.20 -29.35 57.79
C ARG A 173 19.52 -29.14 58.49
N PHE A 174 19.53 -28.29 59.50
CA PHE A 174 20.55 -28.27 60.54
C PHE A 174 20.12 -29.25 61.64
N SER A 175 20.95 -30.28 61.89
CA SER A 175 20.91 -31.05 63.05
C SER A 175 22.23 -30.91 63.80
N GLY A 176 22.18 -30.66 65.10
CA GLY A 176 23.29 -30.60 66.01
C GLY A 176 22.98 -29.74 67.20
#